data_09fa2a4409654e532309e9be828d3654
#
_entry.id   09fa2a4409654e532309e9be828d3654
#
_cell.length_a   1.000
_cell.length_b   1.000
_cell.length_c   1.000
_cell.angle_alpha   90.00
_cell.angle_beta   90.00
_cell.angle_gamma   90.00
#
_symmetry.space_group_name_H-M   'P 1'
#
loop_
_entity.id
_entity.type
_entity.pdbx_description
1 polymer ?
#
loop_
_entity_poly.entity_id
_entity_poly.type
_entity_poly.pdbx_seq_one_letter_code
_entity_poly.pdbx_strand_id
1 'polypeptide(L)'
;MNDIAEPEKIALISGNVTTADSVKLPDEIKQLLLDYTSDKYEYAGELKYSPLSQYFNTDSTYGRLYAGFCNTSLQYLIYARQCRSADLSYDEASFVLNVESATVKKGVYTINYTISEKVAFAICDTPAESCGMEVEAQISKGTDGKYKFDILAEDTDVNLLIEKRVMSYLGYDYEEYYLKDMKIPDNLDYDKMYSGILKKLKAEAESNINKQEQMLADYNADPDSFKVSKTAKHSYDRDKAVAYSYKWVNGESVVRNPAYSDYAIYGGNCQNYVSQSLFASGIPMDWSGSEQWKWFDDESDLSELPTGRSGSWSGTQYFYEYCNKNTGKGIVAETDGNIFSAQPGDVIQYVVDGWAHHSVIVTKVIYDDDGNVVDLLINSNTTDRVDYPMSAYGYTDIRLIKIIGYNDK
;
A
#
# COMPACT_ATOMS: atom_id res chain seq x y z
N MET A 1 15.52 26.97 -31.65
CA MET A 1 16.01 26.60 -30.32
C MET A 1 16.05 25.08 -30.32
N ASN A 2 17.23 24.50 -30.20
CA ASN A 2 17.33 23.06 -30.08
C ASN A 2 16.80 22.69 -28.70
N ASP A 3 15.72 21.93 -28.64
CA ASP A 3 15.31 21.21 -27.45
C ASP A 3 16.48 20.29 -27.09
N ILE A 4 17.29 20.71 -26.12
CA ILE A 4 18.20 19.81 -25.43
C ILE A 4 17.26 18.95 -24.59
N ALA A 5 17.05 17.69 -25.03
CA ALA A 5 16.37 16.71 -24.20
C ALA A 5 17.04 16.72 -22.82
N GLU A 6 16.29 16.89 -21.77
CA GLU A 6 16.81 16.72 -20.40
C GLU A 6 17.48 15.35 -20.34
N PRO A 7 18.64 15.24 -19.65
CA PRO A 7 19.30 13.93 -19.52
C PRO A 7 18.30 12.97 -18.87
N GLU A 8 18.15 11.79 -19.47
CA GLU A 8 17.31 10.71 -18.94
C GLU A 8 17.72 10.46 -17.49
N LYS A 9 16.79 10.64 -16.54
CA LYS A 9 17.03 10.44 -15.11
C LYS A 9 17.22 8.93 -14.89
N ILE A 10 18.38 8.54 -14.36
CA ILE A 10 18.70 7.16 -14.03
C ILE A 10 18.58 7.01 -12.51
N ALA A 11 17.66 6.20 -12.05
CA ALA A 11 17.52 5.85 -10.64
C ALA A 11 18.71 4.98 -10.18
N LEU A 12 19.31 5.33 -9.04
CA LEU A 12 20.35 4.52 -8.42
C LEU A 12 19.70 3.38 -7.62
N ILE A 13 19.78 2.16 -8.13
CA ILE A 13 19.19 0.99 -7.48
C ILE A 13 20.27 0.12 -6.84
N SER A 14 20.07 -0.26 -5.58
CA SER A 14 20.94 -1.20 -4.86
C SER A 14 20.11 -2.22 -4.08
N GLY A 15 20.57 -3.45 -4.01
CA GLY A 15 19.84 -4.52 -3.32
C GLY A 15 20.75 -5.56 -2.70
N ASN A 16 20.20 -6.27 -1.70
CA ASN A 16 20.87 -7.38 -1.03
C ASN A 16 19.86 -8.49 -0.69
N VAL A 17 20.36 -9.73 -0.62
CA VAL A 17 19.61 -10.89 -0.12
C VAL A 17 20.25 -11.37 1.17
N THR A 18 19.50 -11.40 2.25
CA THR A 18 19.87 -12.05 3.50
C THR A 18 19.11 -13.36 3.64
N THR A 19 19.65 -14.29 4.38
CA THR A 19 19.02 -15.59 4.64
C THR A 19 19.10 -15.90 6.13
N ALA A 20 18.03 -16.43 6.71
CA ALA A 20 18.08 -16.98 8.05
C ALA A 20 19.12 -18.12 8.11
N ASP A 21 19.76 -18.34 9.25
CA ASP A 21 20.87 -19.32 9.43
C ASP A 21 20.51 -20.75 9.00
N SER A 22 19.23 -21.12 9.12
CA SER A 22 18.71 -22.45 8.73
C SER A 22 18.43 -22.58 7.24
N VAL A 23 18.45 -21.50 6.47
CA VAL A 23 18.06 -21.46 5.06
C VAL A 23 19.28 -21.63 4.16
N LYS A 24 19.24 -22.65 3.30
CA LYS A 24 20.24 -22.86 2.23
C LYS A 24 19.59 -22.62 0.88
N LEU A 25 20.06 -21.60 0.18
CA LEU A 25 19.56 -21.20 -1.12
C LEU A 25 20.71 -21.17 -2.14
N PRO A 26 20.56 -21.76 -3.34
CA PRO A 26 21.54 -21.63 -4.41
C PRO A 26 21.81 -20.17 -4.77
N ASP A 27 23.06 -19.83 -5.07
CA ASP A 27 23.43 -18.45 -5.43
C ASP A 27 22.73 -17.97 -6.70
N GLU A 28 22.46 -18.88 -7.64
CA GLU A 28 21.68 -18.57 -8.86
C GLU A 28 20.24 -18.14 -8.53
N ILE A 29 19.63 -18.68 -7.48
CA ILE A 29 18.30 -18.26 -7.04
C ILE A 29 18.37 -16.90 -6.33
N LYS A 30 19.38 -16.66 -5.49
CA LYS A 30 19.59 -15.34 -4.89
C LYS A 30 19.78 -14.27 -5.95
N GLN A 31 20.54 -14.58 -7.00
CA GLN A 31 20.76 -13.68 -8.12
C GLN A 31 19.45 -13.42 -8.90
N LEU A 32 18.63 -14.44 -9.13
CA LEU A 32 17.31 -14.29 -9.75
C LEU A 32 16.42 -13.31 -8.95
N LEU A 33 16.38 -13.45 -7.62
CA LEU A 33 15.61 -12.57 -6.75
C LEU A 33 16.13 -11.11 -6.85
N LEU A 34 17.45 -10.93 -6.83
CA LEU A 34 18.08 -9.61 -6.94
C LEU A 34 17.82 -8.97 -8.30
N ASP A 35 18.06 -9.68 -9.40
CA ASP A 35 17.93 -9.15 -10.76
C ASP A 35 16.48 -8.72 -11.04
N TYR A 36 15.51 -9.60 -10.68
CA TYR A 36 14.08 -9.27 -10.83
C TYR A 36 13.69 -8.02 -10.05
N THR A 37 14.09 -7.96 -8.76
CA THR A 37 13.72 -6.85 -7.90
C THR A 37 14.40 -5.56 -8.34
N SER A 38 15.68 -5.61 -8.74
CA SER A 38 16.42 -4.46 -9.25
C SER A 38 15.76 -3.87 -10.49
N ASP A 39 15.47 -4.70 -11.50
CA ASP A 39 14.78 -4.25 -12.72
C ASP A 39 13.42 -3.64 -12.42
N LYS A 40 12.65 -4.28 -11.52
CA LYS A 40 11.34 -3.77 -11.10
C LYS A 40 11.44 -2.37 -10.48
N TYR A 41 12.41 -2.15 -9.58
CA TYR A 41 12.62 -0.84 -8.93
C TYR A 41 13.17 0.18 -9.92
N GLU A 42 14.09 -0.21 -10.82
CA GLU A 42 14.60 0.67 -11.87
C GLU A 42 13.45 1.18 -12.76
N TYR A 43 12.63 0.28 -13.31
CA TYR A 43 11.51 0.67 -14.18
C TYR A 43 10.45 1.51 -13.46
N ALA A 44 10.16 1.18 -12.19
CA ALA A 44 9.25 1.97 -11.37
C ALA A 44 9.83 3.34 -11.02
N GLY A 45 11.13 3.42 -10.77
CA GLY A 45 11.84 4.64 -10.42
C GLY A 45 12.02 5.58 -11.60
N GLU A 46 12.34 5.06 -12.77
CA GLU A 46 12.42 5.84 -14.01
C GLU A 46 11.06 6.18 -14.62
N LEU A 47 9.98 5.63 -14.05
CA LEU A 47 8.62 5.69 -14.59
C LEU A 47 8.55 5.18 -16.04
N LYS A 48 9.39 4.21 -16.39
CA LYS A 48 9.53 3.67 -17.74
C LYS A 48 9.36 2.15 -17.74
N TYR A 49 8.26 1.68 -18.29
CA TYR A 49 7.97 0.26 -18.30
C TYR A 49 8.88 -0.53 -19.24
N SER A 50 9.42 -1.65 -18.74
CA SER A 50 10.01 -2.72 -19.52
C SER A 50 9.49 -4.08 -19.01
N PRO A 51 9.32 -5.10 -19.91
CA PRO A 51 8.80 -6.40 -19.49
C PRO A 51 9.74 -7.15 -18.53
N LEU A 52 9.15 -7.85 -17.54
CA LEU A 52 9.85 -8.73 -16.60
C LEU A 52 9.70 -10.23 -16.94
N SER A 53 9.12 -10.56 -18.10
CA SER A 53 8.79 -11.93 -18.48
C SER A 53 9.99 -12.86 -18.58
N GLN A 54 11.22 -12.34 -18.77
CA GLN A 54 12.46 -13.12 -18.81
C GLN A 54 12.74 -13.85 -17.49
N TYR A 55 12.22 -13.37 -16.38
CA TYR A 55 12.38 -13.97 -15.06
C TYR A 55 11.41 -15.11 -14.76
N PHE A 56 10.40 -15.31 -15.62
CA PHE A 56 9.33 -16.29 -15.41
C PHE A 56 9.47 -17.51 -16.31
N ASN A 57 9.02 -18.68 -15.80
CA ASN A 57 8.93 -19.93 -16.55
C ASN A 57 7.67 -19.93 -17.43
N THR A 58 7.72 -19.21 -18.56
CA THR A 58 6.57 -19.04 -19.45
C THR A 58 6.15 -20.31 -20.18
N ASP A 59 6.90 -21.42 -20.06
CA ASP A 59 6.50 -22.74 -20.55
C ASP A 59 5.43 -23.37 -19.62
N SER A 60 5.37 -22.95 -18.36
CA SER A 60 4.35 -23.40 -17.41
C SER A 60 3.11 -22.51 -17.41
N THR A 61 1.95 -23.07 -17.06
CA THR A 61 0.66 -22.36 -16.93
C THR A 61 0.76 -21.24 -15.91
N TYR A 62 1.28 -21.52 -14.72
CA TYR A 62 1.42 -20.52 -13.67
C TYR A 62 2.51 -19.50 -13.99
N GLY A 63 3.63 -19.91 -14.59
CA GLY A 63 4.67 -18.96 -14.99
C GLY A 63 4.16 -17.93 -16.02
N ARG A 64 3.32 -18.33 -16.98
CA ARG A 64 2.63 -17.38 -17.89
C ARG A 64 1.67 -16.47 -17.13
N LEU A 65 0.88 -17.04 -16.21
CA LEU A 65 -0.06 -16.27 -15.41
C LEU A 65 0.67 -15.19 -14.59
N TYR A 66 1.69 -15.57 -13.83
CA TYR A 66 2.41 -14.63 -12.98
C TYR A 66 3.31 -13.67 -13.75
N ALA A 67 3.85 -14.06 -14.90
CA ALA A 67 4.53 -13.13 -15.80
C ALA A 67 3.58 -12.00 -16.26
N GLY A 68 2.39 -12.36 -16.73
CA GLY A 68 1.37 -11.38 -17.11
C GLY A 68 0.88 -10.53 -15.93
N PHE A 69 0.72 -11.16 -14.78
CA PHE A 69 0.33 -10.51 -13.53
C PHE A 69 1.33 -9.42 -13.10
N CYS A 70 2.60 -9.77 -12.92
CA CYS A 70 3.65 -8.83 -12.50
C CYS A 70 3.89 -7.72 -13.53
N ASN A 71 3.85 -8.05 -14.83
CA ASN A 71 3.94 -7.05 -15.88
C ASN A 71 2.77 -6.07 -15.87
N THR A 72 1.56 -6.55 -15.65
CA THR A 72 0.36 -5.70 -15.56
C THR A 72 0.41 -4.79 -14.34
N SER A 73 0.85 -5.31 -13.20
CA SER A 73 1.03 -4.55 -11.95
C SER A 73 2.04 -3.42 -12.14
N LEU A 74 3.21 -3.71 -12.71
CA LEU A 74 4.25 -2.70 -12.96
C LEU A 74 3.77 -1.64 -13.97
N GLN A 75 3.15 -2.05 -15.08
CA GLN A 75 2.61 -1.11 -16.07
C GLN A 75 1.55 -0.18 -15.47
N TYR A 76 0.68 -0.72 -14.63
CA TYR A 76 -0.36 0.06 -13.98
C TYR A 76 0.22 1.06 -12.98
N LEU A 77 1.16 0.62 -12.13
CA LEU A 77 1.83 1.48 -11.15
C LEU A 77 2.52 2.66 -11.83
N ILE A 78 3.33 2.38 -12.85
CA ILE A 78 4.03 3.42 -13.63
C ILE A 78 3.03 4.40 -14.24
N TYR A 79 1.99 3.88 -14.89
CA TYR A 79 0.96 4.72 -15.50
C TYR A 79 0.25 5.63 -14.48
N ALA A 80 -0.15 5.08 -13.34
CA ALA A 80 -0.81 5.86 -12.28
C ALA A 80 0.09 6.99 -11.78
N ARG A 81 1.39 6.73 -11.59
CA ARG A 81 2.37 7.74 -11.20
C ARG A 81 2.61 8.79 -12.27
N GLN A 82 2.68 8.39 -13.55
CA GLN A 82 2.82 9.33 -14.67
C GLN A 82 1.62 10.26 -14.88
N CYS A 83 0.43 9.87 -14.41
CA CYS A 83 -0.77 10.71 -14.46
C CYS A 83 -0.78 11.83 -13.40
N ARG A 84 0.14 11.83 -12.44
CA ARG A 84 0.26 12.83 -11.37
C ARG A 84 1.09 14.02 -11.82
N SER A 85 0.77 15.21 -11.28
CA SER A 85 1.63 16.40 -11.41
C SER A 85 2.88 16.31 -10.54
N ALA A 86 2.82 15.58 -9.43
CA ALA A 86 3.97 15.30 -8.57
C ALA A 86 4.98 14.35 -9.25
N ASP A 87 6.27 14.66 -9.21
CA ASP A 87 7.33 13.78 -9.74
C ASP A 87 7.57 12.61 -8.76
N LEU A 88 6.95 11.48 -9.04
CA LEU A 88 7.06 10.24 -8.26
C LEU A 88 8.18 9.31 -8.77
N SER A 89 9.11 9.81 -9.57
CA SER A 89 10.34 9.09 -9.92
C SER A 89 11.27 8.94 -8.72
N TYR A 90 12.23 8.01 -8.82
CA TYR A 90 13.24 7.80 -7.77
C TYR A 90 14.54 8.50 -8.14
N ASP A 91 15.20 9.12 -7.16
CA ASP A 91 16.61 9.47 -7.23
C ASP A 91 17.46 8.26 -6.85
N GLU A 92 17.05 7.55 -5.78
CA GLU A 92 17.71 6.37 -5.28
C GLU A 92 16.66 5.40 -4.68
N ALA A 93 16.91 4.09 -4.82
CA ALA A 93 16.22 3.08 -4.06
C ALA A 93 17.16 1.98 -3.60
N SER A 94 17.02 1.55 -2.36
CA SER A 94 17.73 0.40 -1.82
C SER A 94 16.74 -0.58 -1.20
N PHE A 95 17.02 -1.89 -1.31
CA PHE A 95 16.17 -2.92 -0.75
C PHE A 95 16.96 -4.09 -0.16
N VAL A 96 16.33 -4.77 0.79
CA VAL A 96 16.83 -6.02 1.38
C VAL A 96 15.74 -7.07 1.26
N LEU A 97 16.08 -8.21 0.65
CA LEU A 97 15.24 -9.39 0.57
C LEU A 97 15.62 -10.33 1.72
N ASN A 98 14.78 -10.43 2.74
CA ASN A 98 15.04 -11.23 3.94
C ASN A 98 14.40 -12.60 3.79
N VAL A 99 15.16 -13.61 3.36
CA VAL A 99 14.66 -14.99 3.16
C VAL A 99 14.50 -15.69 4.50
N GLU A 100 13.26 -15.95 4.87
CA GLU A 100 12.86 -16.57 6.14
C GLU A 100 12.80 -18.09 6.05
N SER A 101 12.31 -18.60 4.93
CA SER A 101 12.22 -20.04 4.71
C SER A 101 12.43 -20.42 3.23
N ALA A 102 12.98 -21.60 3.02
CA ALA A 102 13.07 -22.22 1.70
C ALA A 102 12.91 -23.73 1.83
N THR A 103 12.05 -24.31 1.02
CA THR A 103 11.86 -25.75 0.91
C THR A 103 12.02 -26.17 -0.53
N VAL A 104 12.47 -27.42 -0.77
CA VAL A 104 12.58 -27.95 -2.12
C VAL A 104 11.84 -29.29 -2.23
N LYS A 105 10.96 -29.40 -3.22
CA LYS A 105 10.24 -30.62 -3.52
C LYS A 105 10.23 -30.88 -5.03
N LYS A 106 10.78 -32.02 -5.44
CA LYS A 106 10.87 -32.40 -6.87
C LYS A 106 11.50 -31.33 -7.77
N GLY A 107 12.51 -30.59 -7.26
CA GLY A 107 13.22 -29.58 -8.01
C GLY A 107 12.54 -28.20 -8.04
N VAL A 108 11.38 -28.04 -7.38
CA VAL A 108 10.72 -26.75 -7.18
C VAL A 108 11.06 -26.22 -5.80
N TYR A 109 11.58 -25.02 -5.72
CA TYR A 109 11.84 -24.26 -4.50
C TYR A 109 10.60 -23.45 -4.15
N THR A 110 10.11 -23.56 -2.92
CA THR A 110 9.12 -22.62 -2.34
C THR A 110 9.84 -21.78 -1.32
N ILE A 111 9.83 -20.48 -1.51
CA ILE A 111 10.62 -19.51 -0.74
C ILE A 111 9.66 -18.45 -0.20
N ASN A 112 9.74 -18.18 1.13
CA ASN A 112 9.07 -17.05 1.74
C ASN A 112 10.14 -16.05 2.18
N TYR A 113 9.93 -14.81 1.83
CA TYR A 113 10.82 -13.71 2.20
C TYR A 113 10.04 -12.41 2.39
N THR A 114 10.64 -11.48 3.11
CA THR A 114 10.10 -10.12 3.24
C THR A 114 11.01 -9.13 2.51
N ILE A 115 10.42 -8.03 2.04
CA ILE A 115 11.14 -6.91 1.45
C ILE A 115 11.12 -5.76 2.44
N SER A 116 12.30 -5.19 2.70
CA SER A 116 12.47 -3.88 3.32
C SER A 116 13.12 -2.94 2.31
N GLU A 117 12.64 -1.70 2.23
CA GLU A 117 13.10 -0.75 1.22
C GLU A 117 13.27 0.66 1.78
N LYS A 118 14.17 1.43 1.15
CA LYS A 118 14.28 2.89 1.29
C LYS A 118 14.26 3.48 -0.12
N VAL A 119 13.35 4.43 -0.34
CA VAL A 119 13.13 5.04 -1.65
C VAL A 119 13.17 6.56 -1.52
N ALA A 120 14.14 7.18 -2.18
CA ALA A 120 14.20 8.62 -2.32
C ALA A 120 13.35 9.04 -3.52
N PHE A 121 12.09 9.42 -3.27
CA PHE A 121 11.24 10.02 -4.29
C PHE A 121 11.70 11.44 -4.60
N ALA A 122 11.62 11.85 -5.85
CA ALA A 122 12.06 13.18 -6.29
C ALA A 122 11.36 14.35 -5.57
N ILE A 123 10.14 14.14 -5.09
CA ILE A 123 9.37 15.14 -4.33
C ILE A 123 9.70 15.16 -2.83
N CYS A 124 10.55 14.26 -2.33
CA CYS A 124 10.79 14.08 -0.90
C CYS A 124 12.20 14.53 -0.51
N ASP A 125 12.34 15.31 0.57
CA ASP A 125 13.63 15.68 1.14
C ASP A 125 14.35 14.52 1.83
N THR A 126 13.60 13.52 2.27
CA THR A 126 14.11 12.33 2.97
C THR A 126 13.51 11.08 2.35
N PRO A 127 14.27 9.96 2.28
CA PRO A 127 13.75 8.72 1.76
C PRO A 127 12.52 8.23 2.54
N ALA A 128 11.52 7.75 1.81
CA ALA A 128 10.45 6.93 2.36
C ALA A 128 11.01 5.55 2.70
N GLU A 129 10.53 4.95 3.78
CA GLU A 129 10.96 3.62 4.21
C GLU A 129 9.76 2.67 4.30
N SER A 130 9.99 1.39 3.96
CA SER A 130 9.00 0.35 4.25
C SER A 130 9.63 -0.97 4.64
N CYS A 131 8.89 -1.79 5.39
CA CYS A 131 9.31 -3.13 5.76
C CYS A 131 8.11 -4.06 5.96
N GLY A 132 8.39 -5.36 5.97
CA GLY A 132 7.37 -6.38 6.21
C GLY A 132 6.47 -6.67 5.01
N MET A 133 6.89 -6.31 3.79
CA MET A 133 6.21 -6.73 2.57
C MET A 133 6.47 -8.23 2.36
N GLU A 134 5.45 -9.05 2.55
CA GLU A 134 5.55 -10.50 2.42
C GLU A 134 5.55 -10.95 0.96
N VAL A 135 6.40 -11.94 0.65
CA VAL A 135 6.50 -12.54 -0.69
C VAL A 135 6.61 -14.05 -0.59
N GLU A 136 5.78 -14.76 -1.35
CA GLU A 136 5.92 -16.19 -1.61
C GLU A 136 6.35 -16.38 -3.07
N ALA A 137 7.45 -17.12 -3.29
CA ALA A 137 7.92 -17.45 -4.63
C ALA A 137 8.04 -18.98 -4.79
N GLN A 138 7.59 -19.50 -5.95
CA GLN A 138 7.91 -20.85 -6.39
C GLN A 138 8.82 -20.75 -7.61
N ILE A 139 9.95 -21.45 -7.56
CA ILE A 139 11.03 -21.33 -8.53
C ILE A 139 11.45 -22.72 -8.99
N SER A 140 11.49 -22.93 -10.29
CA SER A 140 12.01 -24.15 -10.91
C SER A 140 12.98 -23.84 -12.05
N LYS A 141 13.66 -24.87 -12.58
CA LYS A 141 14.47 -24.71 -13.79
C LYS A 141 13.59 -24.73 -15.02
N GLY A 142 13.72 -23.70 -15.85
CA GLY A 142 13.13 -23.66 -17.17
C GLY A 142 13.80 -24.64 -18.15
N THR A 143 13.30 -24.72 -19.36
CA THR A 143 13.84 -25.55 -20.45
C THR A 143 15.27 -25.16 -20.86
N ASP A 144 15.68 -23.93 -20.57
CA ASP A 144 17.04 -23.40 -20.76
C ASP A 144 18.00 -23.75 -19.58
N GLY A 145 17.51 -24.50 -18.57
CA GLY A 145 18.26 -24.90 -17.41
C GLY A 145 18.48 -23.82 -16.35
N LYS A 146 18.00 -22.59 -16.56
CA LYS A 146 18.07 -21.51 -15.59
C LYS A 146 16.88 -21.55 -14.62
N TYR A 147 17.11 -21.08 -13.38
CA TYR A 147 16.01 -20.88 -12.44
C TYR A 147 15.12 -19.72 -12.86
N LYS A 148 13.82 -19.91 -12.75
CA LYS A 148 12.77 -18.93 -13.10
C LYS A 148 11.59 -19.06 -12.15
N PHE A 149 10.84 -17.99 -11.99
CA PHE A 149 9.60 -18.00 -11.23
C PHE A 149 8.50 -18.79 -11.97
N ASP A 150 7.88 -19.72 -11.26
CA ASP A 150 6.57 -20.28 -11.61
C ASP A 150 5.44 -19.49 -10.97
N ILE A 151 5.65 -19.09 -9.70
CA ILE A 151 4.74 -18.25 -8.92
C ILE A 151 5.57 -17.15 -8.26
N LEU A 152 5.03 -15.93 -8.21
CA LEU A 152 5.56 -14.81 -7.44
C LEU A 152 4.38 -13.99 -6.90
N ALA A 153 4.05 -14.19 -5.64
CA ALA A 153 2.98 -13.50 -4.93
C ALA A 153 3.59 -12.51 -3.94
N GLU A 154 3.54 -11.23 -4.25
CA GLU A 154 3.98 -10.12 -3.40
C GLU A 154 2.74 -9.43 -2.82
N ASP A 155 2.70 -9.22 -1.52
CA ASP A 155 1.61 -8.52 -0.83
C ASP A 155 1.76 -7.00 -0.98
N THR A 156 1.38 -6.51 -2.17
CA THR A 156 1.34 -5.07 -2.48
C THR A 156 -0.06 -4.61 -2.89
N ASP A 157 -0.34 -3.32 -2.68
CA ASP A 157 -1.65 -2.72 -3.03
C ASP A 157 -2.01 -2.97 -4.51
N VAL A 158 -1.02 -2.80 -5.40
CA VAL A 158 -1.21 -3.01 -6.85
C VAL A 158 -1.50 -4.47 -7.15
N ASN A 159 -0.76 -5.38 -6.52
CA ASN A 159 -0.93 -6.81 -6.75
C ASN A 159 -2.29 -7.28 -6.26
N LEU A 160 -2.74 -6.83 -5.08
CA LEU A 160 -4.08 -7.14 -4.58
C LEU A 160 -5.18 -6.63 -5.53
N LEU A 161 -5.01 -5.41 -6.08
CA LEU A 161 -5.95 -4.85 -7.05
C LEU A 161 -6.00 -5.69 -8.34
N ILE A 162 -4.84 -6.06 -8.90
CA ILE A 162 -4.78 -6.87 -10.13
C ILE A 162 -5.30 -8.28 -9.88
N GLU A 163 -4.94 -8.90 -8.75
CA GLU A 163 -5.40 -10.23 -8.37
C GLU A 163 -6.93 -10.29 -8.35
N LYS A 164 -7.57 -9.33 -7.69
CA LYS A 164 -9.04 -9.20 -7.66
C LYS A 164 -9.63 -9.15 -9.07
N ARG A 165 -9.02 -8.43 -10.01
CA ARG A 165 -9.50 -8.33 -11.40
C ARG A 165 -9.26 -9.62 -12.18
N VAL A 166 -8.12 -10.29 -11.99
CA VAL A 166 -7.82 -11.59 -12.62
C VAL A 166 -8.80 -12.65 -12.14
N MET A 167 -9.02 -12.75 -10.83
CA MET A 167 -9.95 -13.71 -10.23
C MET A 167 -11.38 -13.50 -10.73
N SER A 168 -11.84 -12.25 -10.74
CA SER A 168 -13.15 -11.90 -11.31
C SER A 168 -13.26 -12.28 -12.79
N TYR A 169 -12.21 -12.09 -13.59
CA TYR A 169 -12.21 -12.51 -15.00
C TYR A 169 -12.31 -14.03 -15.15
N LEU A 170 -11.68 -14.78 -14.25
CA LEU A 170 -11.70 -16.24 -14.21
C LEU A 170 -12.98 -16.81 -13.59
N GLY A 171 -13.85 -15.95 -13.02
CA GLY A 171 -15.13 -16.35 -12.41
C GLY A 171 -15.02 -16.84 -10.97
N TYR A 172 -13.97 -16.45 -10.26
CA TYR A 172 -13.74 -16.79 -8.85
C TYR A 172 -14.03 -15.61 -7.92
N ASP A 173 -14.43 -15.94 -6.68
CA ASP A 173 -14.56 -14.94 -5.63
C ASP A 173 -13.22 -14.71 -4.94
N TYR A 174 -12.79 -13.45 -4.88
CA TYR A 174 -11.54 -13.04 -4.26
C TYR A 174 -11.49 -13.34 -2.75
N GLU A 175 -12.62 -13.35 -2.06
CA GLU A 175 -12.67 -13.59 -0.61
C GLU A 175 -12.51 -15.08 -0.25
N GLU A 176 -12.74 -15.98 -1.21
CA GLU A 176 -12.72 -17.44 -0.97
C GLU A 176 -11.42 -18.13 -1.44
N TYR A 177 -10.65 -17.49 -2.32
CA TYR A 177 -9.54 -18.16 -3.03
C TYR A 177 -8.31 -17.27 -3.17
N TYR A 178 -7.16 -17.88 -3.38
CA TYR A 178 -5.91 -17.21 -3.78
C TYR A 178 -5.56 -17.58 -5.23
N LEU A 179 -5.00 -16.64 -5.98
CA LEU A 179 -4.66 -16.84 -7.40
C LEU A 179 -3.78 -18.08 -7.62
N LYS A 180 -2.87 -18.39 -6.69
CA LYS A 180 -1.99 -19.57 -6.74
C LYS A 180 -2.73 -20.92 -6.64
N ASP A 181 -3.94 -20.94 -6.08
CA ASP A 181 -4.73 -22.16 -5.84
C ASP A 181 -5.79 -22.38 -6.94
N MET A 182 -5.88 -21.46 -7.91
CA MET A 182 -6.89 -21.49 -8.98
C MET A 182 -6.59 -22.54 -10.02
N LYS A 183 -7.62 -23.18 -10.54
CA LYS A 183 -7.52 -23.98 -11.77
C LYS A 183 -7.61 -23.06 -12.98
N ILE A 184 -6.48 -22.89 -13.67
CA ILE A 184 -6.39 -22.06 -14.85
C ILE A 184 -6.87 -22.83 -16.09
N PRO A 185 -7.77 -22.28 -16.91
CA PRO A 185 -8.22 -22.90 -18.14
C PRO A 185 -7.07 -23.11 -19.13
N ASP A 186 -7.01 -24.30 -19.78
CA ASP A 186 -5.94 -24.64 -20.72
C ASP A 186 -5.90 -23.71 -21.96
N ASN A 187 -7.04 -23.12 -22.32
CA ASN A 187 -7.21 -22.24 -23.48
C ASN A 187 -7.31 -20.76 -23.09
N LEU A 188 -6.80 -20.38 -21.92
CA LEU A 188 -6.81 -18.99 -21.48
C LEU A 188 -5.96 -18.12 -22.41
N ASP A 189 -6.57 -17.08 -22.97
CA ASP A 189 -5.88 -16.03 -23.69
C ASP A 189 -5.37 -14.97 -22.70
N TYR A 190 -4.12 -15.15 -22.27
CA TYR A 190 -3.48 -14.28 -21.26
C TYR A 190 -3.36 -12.83 -21.74
N ASP A 191 -3.00 -12.63 -23.01
CA ASP A 191 -2.81 -11.29 -23.56
C ASP A 191 -4.13 -10.52 -23.60
N LYS A 192 -5.21 -11.17 -24.01
CA LYS A 192 -6.55 -10.58 -24.01
C LYS A 192 -7.02 -10.27 -22.59
N MET A 193 -6.78 -11.17 -21.65
CA MET A 193 -7.16 -10.97 -20.23
C MET A 193 -6.44 -9.78 -19.65
N TYR A 194 -5.10 -9.77 -19.66
CA TYR A 194 -4.30 -8.72 -19.05
C TYR A 194 -4.43 -7.36 -19.74
N SER A 195 -4.47 -7.33 -21.08
CA SER A 195 -4.71 -6.08 -21.81
C SER A 195 -6.09 -5.48 -21.50
N GLY A 196 -7.12 -6.35 -21.35
CA GLY A 196 -8.46 -5.93 -20.97
C GLY A 196 -8.51 -5.37 -19.54
N ILE A 197 -7.86 -6.04 -18.58
CA ILE A 197 -7.75 -5.60 -17.19
C ILE A 197 -7.00 -4.26 -17.11
N LEU A 198 -5.81 -4.19 -17.70
CA LEU A 198 -4.98 -2.99 -17.69
C LEU A 198 -5.70 -1.78 -18.30
N LYS A 199 -6.40 -1.97 -19.41
CA LYS A 199 -7.19 -0.89 -20.04
C LYS A 199 -8.25 -0.32 -19.11
N LYS A 200 -8.97 -1.15 -18.38
CA LYS A 200 -10.00 -0.71 -17.42
C LYS A 200 -9.37 0.02 -16.23
N LEU A 201 -8.32 -0.55 -15.64
CA LEU A 201 -7.63 0.05 -14.50
C LEU A 201 -7.00 1.40 -14.85
N LYS A 202 -6.40 1.54 -16.04
CA LYS A 202 -5.87 2.83 -16.51
C LYS A 202 -6.97 3.88 -16.64
N ALA A 203 -8.13 3.52 -17.17
CA ALA A 203 -9.25 4.45 -17.29
C ALA A 203 -9.83 4.87 -15.92
N GLU A 204 -9.93 3.93 -14.98
CA GLU A 204 -10.32 4.18 -13.59
C GLU A 204 -9.32 5.11 -12.90
N ALA A 205 -8.01 4.81 -13.02
CA ALA A 205 -6.93 5.63 -12.45
C ALA A 205 -6.94 7.05 -13.01
N GLU A 206 -7.01 7.21 -14.33
CA GLU A 206 -7.07 8.53 -14.99
C GLU A 206 -8.25 9.36 -14.47
N SER A 207 -9.43 8.75 -14.37
CA SER A 207 -10.62 9.43 -13.84
C SER A 207 -10.45 9.88 -12.39
N ASN A 208 -9.88 9.02 -11.53
CA ASN A 208 -9.68 9.33 -10.12
C ASN A 208 -8.58 10.37 -9.92
N ILE A 209 -7.46 10.21 -10.62
CA ILE A 209 -6.32 11.13 -10.53
C ILE A 209 -6.71 12.52 -11.05
N ASN A 210 -7.41 12.63 -12.19
CA ASN A 210 -7.86 13.93 -12.71
C ASN A 210 -8.74 14.67 -11.69
N LYS A 211 -9.59 13.98 -10.92
CA LYS A 211 -10.36 14.60 -9.83
C LYS A 211 -9.45 15.11 -8.72
N GLN A 212 -8.40 14.35 -8.37
CA GLN A 212 -7.45 14.74 -7.32
C GLN A 212 -6.56 15.89 -7.78
N GLU A 213 -6.10 15.91 -9.03
CA GLU A 213 -5.34 17.04 -9.59
C GLU A 213 -6.20 18.32 -9.61
N GLN A 214 -7.51 18.21 -9.89
CA GLN A 214 -8.42 19.34 -9.75
C GLN A 214 -8.57 19.77 -8.28
N MET A 215 -8.70 18.82 -7.33
CA MET A 215 -8.73 19.15 -5.90
C MET A 215 -7.45 19.86 -5.45
N LEU A 216 -6.28 19.44 -5.95
CA LEU A 216 -4.99 20.06 -5.68
C LEU A 216 -4.95 21.50 -6.20
N ALA A 217 -5.35 21.71 -7.44
CA ALA A 217 -5.40 23.02 -8.06
C ALA A 217 -6.36 23.96 -7.33
N ASP A 218 -7.56 23.48 -6.96
CA ASP A 218 -8.56 24.26 -6.23
C ASP A 218 -8.05 24.64 -4.83
N TYR A 219 -7.39 23.71 -4.14
CA TYR A 219 -6.83 23.97 -2.81
C TYR A 219 -5.70 25.01 -2.88
N ASN A 220 -4.77 24.87 -3.82
CA ASN A 220 -3.66 25.81 -3.98
C ASN A 220 -4.11 27.20 -4.43
N ALA A 221 -5.24 27.29 -5.17
CA ALA A 221 -5.80 28.57 -5.58
C ALA A 221 -6.45 29.37 -4.42
N ASP A 222 -7.14 28.68 -3.49
CA ASP A 222 -7.79 29.30 -2.33
C ASP A 222 -7.91 28.32 -1.14
N PRO A 223 -6.82 28.09 -0.38
CA PRO A 223 -6.83 27.18 0.78
C PRO A 223 -7.88 27.57 1.84
N ASP A 224 -8.18 28.87 1.96
CA ASP A 224 -9.13 29.40 2.94
C ASP A 224 -10.59 29.02 2.66
N SER A 225 -10.91 28.62 1.44
CA SER A 225 -12.27 28.17 1.07
C SER A 225 -12.62 26.80 1.64
N PHE A 226 -11.62 26.00 2.02
CA PHE A 226 -11.79 24.62 2.54
C PHE A 226 -11.88 24.57 4.07
N LYS A 227 -12.61 25.52 4.67
CA LYS A 227 -12.84 25.56 6.12
C LYS A 227 -13.81 24.45 6.55
N VAL A 228 -13.48 23.82 7.67
CA VAL A 228 -14.34 22.81 8.28
C VAL A 228 -15.67 23.44 8.73
N SER A 229 -16.76 22.72 8.53
CA SER A 229 -18.13 23.12 8.91
C SER A 229 -18.52 22.60 10.29
N LYS A 230 -17.99 21.43 10.67
CA LYS A 230 -18.24 20.81 11.98
C LYS A 230 -17.38 21.46 13.07
N THR A 231 -17.91 21.46 14.30
CA THR A 231 -17.20 21.98 15.49
C THR A 231 -17.14 20.89 16.54
N ALA A 232 -15.95 20.65 17.09
CA ALA A 232 -15.72 19.79 18.23
C ALA A 232 -15.65 20.61 19.53
N LYS A 233 -16.06 20.04 20.66
CA LYS A 233 -15.92 20.67 21.98
C LYS A 233 -14.47 20.74 22.44
N HIS A 234 -13.69 19.74 22.04
CA HIS A 234 -12.30 19.59 22.41
C HIS A 234 -11.45 19.34 21.17
N SER A 235 -10.30 20.01 21.10
CA SER A 235 -9.24 19.68 20.13
C SER A 235 -8.53 18.41 20.56
N TYR A 236 -7.83 17.77 19.64
CA TYR A 236 -6.92 16.67 19.93
C TYR A 236 -5.47 17.08 19.64
N ASP A 237 -4.54 16.34 20.20
CA ASP A 237 -3.11 16.60 20.06
C ASP A 237 -2.58 15.88 18.79
N ARG A 238 -2.53 16.62 17.68
CA ARG A 238 -2.07 16.12 16.38
C ARG A 238 -0.62 15.60 16.44
N ASP A 239 0.25 16.30 17.16
CA ASP A 239 1.65 15.93 17.29
C ASP A 239 1.80 14.59 18.02
N LYS A 240 0.97 14.31 19.00
CA LYS A 240 0.94 13.00 19.67
C LYS A 240 0.43 11.89 18.76
N ALA A 241 -0.57 12.15 17.90
CA ALA A 241 -1.04 11.17 16.93
C ALA A 241 0.10 10.79 15.97
N VAL A 242 0.78 11.79 15.43
CA VAL A 242 1.94 11.60 14.53
C VAL A 242 3.11 10.93 15.25
N ALA A 243 3.46 11.38 16.46
CA ALA A 243 4.54 10.77 17.25
C ALA A 243 4.26 9.29 17.57
N TYR A 244 2.99 8.96 17.86
CA TYR A 244 2.59 7.57 18.07
C TYR A 244 2.77 6.75 16.78
N SER A 245 2.44 7.30 15.62
CA SER A 245 2.60 6.62 14.35
C SER A 245 4.06 6.23 14.08
N TYR A 246 5.00 7.15 14.26
CA TYR A 246 6.43 6.86 14.12
C TYR A 246 6.97 5.87 15.18
N LYS A 247 6.38 5.84 16.37
CA LYS A 247 6.82 4.89 17.39
C LYS A 247 6.58 3.44 17.01
N TRP A 248 5.51 3.17 16.26
CA TRP A 248 5.04 1.83 15.96
C TRP A 248 5.13 1.46 14.47
N VAL A 249 5.81 2.32 13.70
CA VAL A 249 6.24 2.06 12.32
C VAL A 249 7.58 2.79 12.14
N ASN A 250 8.66 2.06 11.92
CA ASN A 250 10.00 2.62 11.87
C ASN A 250 10.79 2.31 10.58
N GLY A 251 10.20 1.59 9.62
CA GLY A 251 10.83 1.24 8.34
C GLY A 251 11.92 0.17 8.41
N GLU A 252 12.41 -0.17 9.61
CA GLU A 252 13.52 -1.13 9.79
C GLU A 252 13.02 -2.54 10.11
N SER A 253 11.99 -2.61 10.94
CA SER A 253 11.41 -3.87 11.39
C SER A 253 9.94 -3.71 11.73
N VAL A 254 9.17 -4.78 11.56
CA VAL A 254 7.76 -4.82 11.96
C VAL A 254 7.65 -4.75 13.48
N VAL A 255 7.10 -3.65 13.99
CA VAL A 255 6.92 -3.41 15.43
C VAL A 255 5.44 -3.18 15.72
N ARG A 256 4.92 -3.86 16.74
CA ARG A 256 3.51 -3.74 17.15
C ARG A 256 3.42 -3.35 18.62
N ASN A 257 2.42 -2.53 18.96
CA ASN A 257 2.16 -2.21 20.36
C ASN A 257 1.54 -3.42 21.06
N PRO A 258 2.22 -4.02 22.05
CA PRO A 258 1.74 -5.24 22.71
C PRO A 258 0.47 -5.04 23.56
N ALA A 259 0.01 -3.79 23.75
CA ALA A 259 -1.25 -3.49 24.43
C ALA A 259 -2.48 -3.71 23.54
N TYR A 260 -2.28 -4.01 22.28
CA TYR A 260 -3.35 -4.25 21.29
C TYR A 260 -3.05 -5.52 20.49
N SER A 261 -4.10 -6.21 20.06
CA SER A 261 -3.95 -7.34 19.15
C SER A 261 -3.44 -6.89 17.77
N ASP A 262 -2.67 -7.73 17.12
CA ASP A 262 -2.27 -7.56 15.72
C ASP A 262 -3.30 -8.26 14.82
N TYR A 263 -3.91 -7.50 13.90
CA TYR A 263 -4.90 -8.00 12.97
C TYR A 263 -4.32 -8.30 11.57
N ALA A 264 -3.01 -8.21 11.38
CA ALA A 264 -2.37 -8.46 10.08
C ALA A 264 -2.76 -9.84 9.50
N ILE A 265 -2.75 -10.88 10.33
CA ILE A 265 -3.15 -12.25 9.93
C ILE A 265 -4.64 -12.40 9.58
N TYR A 266 -5.47 -11.41 9.88
CA TYR A 266 -6.92 -11.39 9.60
C TYR A 266 -7.30 -10.41 8.49
N GLY A 267 -6.34 -10.02 7.64
CA GLY A 267 -6.55 -9.17 6.47
C GLY A 267 -6.11 -7.72 6.61
N GLY A 268 -5.48 -7.33 7.74
CA GLY A 268 -4.84 -6.03 7.86
C GLY A 268 -4.96 -5.37 9.23
N ASN A 269 -3.92 -4.66 9.61
CA ASN A 269 -3.81 -3.95 10.89
C ASN A 269 -3.88 -2.41 10.75
N CYS A 270 -4.04 -1.91 9.54
CA CYS A 270 -3.93 -0.49 9.21
C CYS A 270 -4.91 0.40 10.00
N GLN A 271 -6.20 0.02 10.07
CA GLN A 271 -7.19 0.79 10.80
C GLN A 271 -7.01 0.69 12.32
N ASN A 272 -6.60 -0.47 12.85
CA ASN A 272 -6.25 -0.63 14.26
C ASN A 272 -5.11 0.31 14.65
N TYR A 273 -4.08 0.40 13.84
CA TYR A 273 -2.95 1.31 14.03
C TYR A 273 -3.38 2.80 13.98
N VAL A 274 -4.22 3.19 13.02
CA VAL A 274 -4.78 4.55 12.95
C VAL A 274 -5.60 4.86 14.21
N SER A 275 -6.44 3.93 14.66
CA SER A 275 -7.24 4.09 15.87
C SER A 275 -6.38 4.26 17.12
N GLN A 276 -5.30 3.51 17.24
CA GLN A 276 -4.33 3.65 18.33
C GLN A 276 -3.66 5.04 18.31
N SER A 277 -3.29 5.54 17.13
CA SER A 277 -2.69 6.86 16.94
C SER A 277 -3.64 7.98 17.39
N LEU A 278 -4.90 7.89 16.99
CA LEU A 278 -5.93 8.84 17.39
C LEU A 278 -6.25 8.74 18.90
N PHE A 279 -6.26 7.56 19.47
CA PHE A 279 -6.43 7.39 20.92
C PHE A 279 -5.26 7.98 21.72
N ALA A 280 -4.03 7.78 21.27
CA ALA A 280 -2.83 8.34 21.89
C ALA A 280 -2.81 9.88 21.84
N SER A 281 -3.52 10.50 20.91
CA SER A 281 -3.67 11.95 20.79
C SER A 281 -4.58 12.59 21.86
N GLY A 282 -5.23 11.76 22.69
CA GLY A 282 -6.15 12.19 23.74
C GLY A 282 -7.63 12.12 23.36
N ILE A 283 -7.98 11.64 22.18
CA ILE A 283 -9.38 11.37 21.83
C ILE A 283 -9.88 10.19 22.67
N PRO A 284 -10.93 10.37 23.49
CA PRO A 284 -11.45 9.27 24.31
C PRO A 284 -12.22 8.27 23.47
N MET A 285 -12.15 7.00 23.84
CA MET A 285 -12.98 5.96 23.24
C MET A 285 -14.47 6.29 23.40
N ASP A 286 -15.23 5.97 22.37
CA ASP A 286 -16.68 6.10 22.38
C ASP A 286 -17.37 4.76 22.68
N TRP A 287 -18.04 4.69 23.82
CA TRP A 287 -18.81 3.54 24.31
C TRP A 287 -20.31 3.72 24.16
N SER A 288 -20.74 4.81 23.50
CA SER A 288 -22.13 5.21 23.44
C SER A 288 -22.80 4.80 22.11
N GLY A 289 -24.10 4.54 22.18
CA GLY A 289 -24.91 4.26 20.97
C GLY A 289 -24.60 2.93 20.28
N SER A 290 -25.10 2.81 19.08
CA SER A 290 -24.89 1.63 18.20
C SER A 290 -23.56 1.73 17.45
N GLU A 291 -23.17 2.95 17.06
CA GLU A 291 -21.94 3.25 16.37
C GLU A 291 -20.88 3.65 17.43
N GLN A 292 -20.02 2.71 17.79
CA GLN A 292 -19.00 2.90 18.82
C GLN A 292 -17.60 2.88 18.21
N TRP A 293 -16.63 3.52 18.86
CA TRP A 293 -15.22 3.46 18.52
C TRP A 293 -14.40 3.17 19.77
N LYS A 294 -14.02 1.91 19.97
CA LYS A 294 -13.41 1.47 21.22
C LYS A 294 -12.56 0.22 21.08
N TRP A 295 -11.59 0.11 21.96
CA TRP A 295 -10.84 -1.08 22.34
C TRP A 295 -11.07 -1.38 23.81
N PHE A 296 -11.32 -2.63 24.19
CA PHE A 296 -11.61 -3.00 25.57
C PHE A 296 -10.93 -4.30 26.00
N ASP A 297 -9.78 -4.58 25.41
CA ASP A 297 -9.02 -5.79 25.61
C ASP A 297 -9.52 -7.00 24.80
N ASP A 298 -8.60 -7.91 24.57
CA ASP A 298 -8.85 -9.10 23.79
C ASP A 298 -8.75 -10.33 24.70
N GLU A 299 -9.87 -10.71 25.28
CA GLU A 299 -10.01 -11.96 26.04
C GLU A 299 -10.34 -13.14 25.11
N SER A 300 -10.24 -12.96 23.78
CA SER A 300 -10.66 -13.99 22.82
C SER A 300 -9.74 -15.20 22.85
N ASP A 301 -10.32 -16.37 22.64
CA ASP A 301 -9.60 -17.58 22.27
C ASP A 301 -8.88 -17.30 20.93
N LEU A 302 -7.58 -17.57 20.85
CA LEU A 302 -6.75 -17.37 19.66
C LEU A 302 -7.21 -18.16 18.42
N SER A 303 -8.22 -19.02 18.56
CA SER A 303 -8.84 -19.76 17.45
C SER A 303 -9.88 -18.94 16.66
N GLU A 304 -10.33 -17.78 17.19
CA GLU A 304 -11.33 -16.94 16.56
C GLU A 304 -10.77 -15.53 16.33
N LEU A 305 -11.43 -14.77 15.43
CA LEU A 305 -11.09 -13.37 15.20
C LEU A 305 -11.21 -12.59 16.51
N PRO A 306 -10.18 -11.80 16.90
CA PRO A 306 -10.22 -11.01 18.13
C PRO A 306 -11.47 -10.17 18.25
N THR A 307 -12.15 -10.25 19.39
CA THR A 307 -13.48 -9.65 19.60
C THR A 307 -13.49 -8.41 20.50
N GLY A 308 -12.43 -8.17 21.26
CA GLY A 308 -12.35 -7.09 22.28
C GLY A 308 -12.33 -5.66 21.72
N ARG A 309 -13.02 -5.38 20.60
CA ARG A 309 -13.08 -4.04 19.96
C ARG A 309 -14.40 -3.84 19.20
N SER A 310 -14.69 -2.57 18.83
CA SER A 310 -15.72 -2.25 17.86
C SER A 310 -15.22 -2.45 16.41
N GLY A 311 -16.13 -2.68 15.47
CA GLY A 311 -15.79 -2.76 14.05
C GLY A 311 -15.09 -1.50 13.53
N SER A 312 -15.50 -0.32 13.99
CA SER A 312 -14.88 0.97 13.64
C SER A 312 -13.45 1.15 14.17
N TRP A 313 -13.04 0.39 15.20
CA TRP A 313 -11.67 0.45 15.71
C TRP A 313 -10.66 -0.22 14.76
N SER A 314 -11.02 -1.35 14.16
CA SER A 314 -10.10 -2.15 13.34
C SER A 314 -10.51 -2.31 11.87
N GLY A 315 -11.71 -1.89 11.48
CA GLY A 315 -12.22 -2.01 10.11
C GLY A 315 -12.28 -0.65 9.41
N THR A 316 -11.62 -0.53 8.28
CA THR A 316 -11.47 0.70 7.50
C THR A 316 -12.80 1.34 7.12
N GLN A 317 -13.70 0.57 6.50
CA GLN A 317 -15.01 1.06 6.09
C GLN A 317 -15.89 1.41 7.30
N TYR A 318 -15.86 0.61 8.36
CA TYR A 318 -16.64 0.88 9.57
C TYR A 318 -16.16 2.14 10.29
N PHE A 319 -14.86 2.45 10.22
CA PHE A 319 -14.32 3.69 10.76
C PHE A 319 -14.83 4.92 9.97
N TYR A 320 -14.83 4.83 8.64
CA TYR A 320 -15.42 5.88 7.80
C TYR A 320 -16.89 6.11 8.14
N GLU A 321 -17.68 5.04 8.22
CA GLU A 321 -19.11 5.13 8.54
C GLU A 321 -19.36 5.74 9.93
N TYR A 322 -18.52 5.35 10.91
CA TYR A 322 -18.55 5.96 12.23
C TYR A 322 -18.27 7.47 12.15
N CYS A 323 -17.17 7.90 11.54
CA CYS A 323 -16.81 9.30 11.42
C CYS A 323 -17.85 10.13 10.66
N ASN A 324 -18.45 9.55 9.62
CA ASN A 324 -19.47 10.21 8.81
C ASN A 324 -20.79 10.41 9.59
N LYS A 325 -21.20 9.43 10.35
CA LYS A 325 -22.50 9.40 11.07
C LYS A 325 -22.42 10.00 12.48
N ASN A 326 -21.25 10.00 13.13
CA ASN A 326 -21.15 10.40 14.54
C ASN A 326 -21.41 11.90 14.72
N THR A 327 -22.43 12.19 15.52
CA THR A 327 -22.81 13.56 15.96
C THR A 327 -22.79 13.70 17.49
N GLY A 328 -22.46 12.61 18.18
CA GLY A 328 -22.49 12.49 19.65
C GLY A 328 -21.11 12.59 20.28
N LYS A 329 -20.88 11.73 21.28
CA LYS A 329 -19.60 11.53 21.93
C LYS A 329 -18.57 10.92 20.96
N GLY A 330 -17.29 11.12 21.24
CA GLY A 330 -16.18 10.55 20.44
C GLY A 330 -15.69 11.46 19.34
N ILE A 331 -15.16 10.90 18.25
CA ILE A 331 -14.51 11.62 17.17
C ILE A 331 -15.51 12.53 16.46
N VAL A 332 -15.11 13.78 16.24
CA VAL A 332 -15.75 14.72 15.31
C VAL A 332 -14.85 14.84 14.09
N ALA A 333 -15.35 14.45 12.92
CA ALA A 333 -14.61 14.49 11.68
C ALA A 333 -15.49 14.93 10.51
N GLU A 334 -14.88 15.51 9.48
CA GLU A 334 -15.47 15.68 8.16
C GLU A 334 -14.92 14.61 7.23
N THR A 335 -15.79 14.06 6.38
CA THR A 335 -15.45 13.03 5.40
C THR A 335 -15.62 13.57 3.99
N ASP A 336 -14.87 12.99 3.04
CA ASP A 336 -15.01 13.27 1.60
C ASP A 336 -14.73 14.74 1.17
N GLY A 337 -14.00 15.49 2.00
CA GLY A 337 -13.51 16.82 1.67
C GLY A 337 -12.33 16.78 0.68
N ASN A 338 -11.81 17.97 0.34
CA ASN A 338 -10.60 18.08 -0.47
C ASN A 338 -9.42 17.43 0.26
N ILE A 339 -8.82 16.39 -0.37
CA ILE A 339 -7.76 15.57 0.25
C ILE A 339 -6.51 16.39 0.60
N PHE A 340 -6.20 17.43 -0.17
CA PHE A 340 -5.04 18.28 0.06
C PHE A 340 -5.26 19.33 1.17
N SER A 341 -6.47 19.41 1.72
CA SER A 341 -6.73 20.16 2.95
C SER A 341 -6.31 19.40 4.21
N ALA A 342 -5.84 18.16 4.08
CA ALA A 342 -5.39 17.34 5.20
C ALA A 342 -4.20 17.97 5.94
N GLN A 343 -4.13 17.70 7.23
CA GLN A 343 -3.05 18.13 8.10
C GLN A 343 -2.46 16.89 8.81
N PRO A 344 -1.22 16.96 9.33
CA PRO A 344 -0.67 15.90 10.14
C PRO A 344 -1.64 15.45 11.24
N GLY A 345 -1.82 14.13 11.39
CA GLY A 345 -2.80 13.53 12.29
C GLY A 345 -4.18 13.29 11.68
N ASP A 346 -4.48 13.77 10.46
CA ASP A 346 -5.67 13.36 9.72
C ASP A 346 -5.49 11.97 9.09
N VAL A 347 -6.59 11.39 8.64
CA VAL A 347 -6.61 10.03 8.10
C VAL A 347 -6.95 10.05 6.61
N ILE A 348 -6.14 9.36 5.83
CA ILE A 348 -6.44 9.06 4.42
C ILE A 348 -6.90 7.61 4.33
N GLN A 349 -7.90 7.35 3.49
CA GLN A 349 -8.30 6.00 3.13
C GLN A 349 -8.23 5.79 1.63
N TYR A 350 -7.71 4.62 1.26
CA TYR A 350 -7.73 4.12 -0.12
C TYR A 350 -8.93 3.21 -0.32
N VAL A 351 -9.62 3.42 -1.43
CA VAL A 351 -10.92 2.82 -1.74
C VAL A 351 -10.81 1.95 -2.99
N VAL A 352 -11.43 0.79 -2.97
CA VAL A 352 -11.56 -0.10 -4.13
C VAL A 352 -13.02 -0.50 -4.26
N ASP A 353 -13.62 -0.26 -5.42
CA ASP A 353 -15.02 -0.56 -5.70
C ASP A 353 -16.01 0.04 -4.66
N GLY A 354 -15.69 1.26 -4.16
CA GLY A 354 -16.51 1.98 -3.17
C GLY A 354 -16.32 1.54 -1.71
N TRP A 355 -15.47 0.55 -1.45
CA TRP A 355 -15.15 0.05 -0.11
C TRP A 355 -13.72 0.46 0.31
N ALA A 356 -13.56 0.96 1.54
CA ALA A 356 -12.22 1.29 2.04
C ALA A 356 -11.42 0.03 2.32
N HIS A 357 -10.25 -0.07 1.69
CA HIS A 357 -9.32 -1.18 1.86
C HIS A 357 -8.16 -0.86 2.79
N HIS A 358 -7.69 0.38 2.80
CA HIS A 358 -6.53 0.76 3.58
C HIS A 358 -6.73 2.10 4.26
N SER A 359 -6.22 2.24 5.49
CA SER A 359 -6.22 3.49 6.26
C SER A 359 -4.80 3.86 6.66
N VAL A 360 -4.45 5.12 6.49
CA VAL A 360 -3.13 5.66 6.80
C VAL A 360 -3.25 6.98 7.55
N ILE A 361 -2.22 7.35 8.30
CA ILE A 361 -2.17 8.61 9.02
C ILE A 361 -1.26 9.60 8.30
N VAL A 362 -1.71 10.83 8.09
CA VAL A 362 -0.91 11.90 7.52
C VAL A 362 0.15 12.32 8.52
N THR A 363 1.41 12.37 8.07
CA THR A 363 2.55 12.77 8.90
C THR A 363 3.09 14.14 8.53
N LYS A 364 3.08 14.49 7.24
CA LYS A 364 3.60 15.76 6.72
C LYS A 364 2.81 16.20 5.48
N VAL A 365 2.94 17.47 5.15
CA VAL A 365 2.50 18.05 3.87
C VAL A 365 3.75 18.46 3.11
N ILE A 366 3.86 18.09 1.83
CA ILE A 366 4.94 18.51 0.93
C ILE A 366 4.51 19.79 0.23
N TYR A 367 5.38 20.78 0.23
CA TYR A 367 5.19 22.06 -0.45
C TYR A 367 6.28 22.28 -1.50
N ASP A 368 5.94 22.96 -2.58
CA ASP A 368 6.91 23.51 -3.53
C ASP A 368 7.56 24.80 -3.00
N ASP A 369 8.50 25.36 -3.77
CA ASP A 369 9.21 26.61 -3.43
C ASP A 369 8.26 27.83 -3.37
N ASP A 370 7.12 27.78 -4.01
CA ASP A 370 6.10 28.84 -4.00
C ASP A 370 5.10 28.68 -2.82
N GLY A 371 5.23 27.60 -2.04
CA GLY A 371 4.39 27.30 -0.90
C GLY A 371 3.08 26.59 -1.25
N ASN A 372 2.93 26.10 -2.49
CA ASN A 372 1.79 25.28 -2.87
C ASN A 372 1.97 23.84 -2.36
N VAL A 373 0.86 23.21 -2.00
CA VAL A 373 0.86 21.78 -1.68
C VAL A 373 1.17 20.98 -2.94
N VAL A 374 2.07 19.98 -2.82
CA VAL A 374 2.40 19.04 -3.89
C VAL A 374 1.84 17.65 -3.58
N ASP A 375 2.04 17.14 -2.34
CA ASP A 375 1.57 15.84 -1.89
C ASP A 375 1.52 15.78 -0.36
N LEU A 376 1.10 14.65 0.17
CA LEU A 376 1.08 14.34 1.60
C LEU A 376 2.01 13.15 1.86
N LEU A 377 2.72 13.17 2.99
CA LEU A 377 3.41 11.99 3.50
C LEU A 377 2.55 11.27 4.52
N ILE A 378 2.60 9.94 4.49
CA ILE A 378 1.79 9.11 5.37
C ILE A 378 2.63 8.01 6.03
N ASN A 379 2.16 7.58 7.21
CA ASN A 379 2.58 6.33 7.82
C ASN A 379 1.46 5.31 7.76
N SER A 380 1.82 4.06 7.50
CA SER A 380 0.87 2.94 7.44
C SER A 380 1.41 1.69 8.12
N ASN A 381 0.49 0.78 8.42
CA ASN A 381 0.76 -0.51 9.06
C ASN A 381 0.08 -1.64 8.26
N THR A 382 0.52 -2.84 8.42
CA THR A 382 0.37 -4.09 7.70
C THR A 382 1.67 -4.33 6.92
N THR A 383 1.89 -3.77 5.73
CA THR A 383 3.22 -3.37 5.27
C THR A 383 3.52 -2.04 5.91
N ASP A 384 4.56 -2.00 6.74
CA ASP A 384 4.90 -0.78 7.47
C ASP A 384 5.56 0.22 6.52
N ARG A 385 5.01 1.44 6.44
CA ARG A 385 5.57 2.53 5.62
C ARG A 385 5.72 3.79 6.45
N VAL A 386 6.86 4.44 6.29
CA VAL A 386 7.23 5.68 6.98
C VAL A 386 7.43 6.77 5.94
N ASP A 387 6.74 7.90 6.13
CA ASP A 387 6.84 9.08 5.27
C ASP A 387 6.72 8.73 3.77
N TYR A 388 5.78 7.83 3.45
CA TYR A 388 5.55 7.41 2.08
C TYR A 388 4.63 8.42 1.37
N PRO A 389 4.93 8.86 0.12
CA PRO A 389 4.05 9.76 -0.60
C PRO A 389 2.66 9.14 -0.81
N MET A 390 1.61 9.86 -0.44
CA MET A 390 0.22 9.40 -0.58
C MET A 390 -0.09 9.01 -2.03
N SER A 391 0.38 9.81 -2.99
CA SER A 391 0.16 9.61 -4.42
C SER A 391 0.96 8.46 -5.03
N ALA A 392 1.97 7.91 -4.34
CA ALA A 392 2.81 6.83 -4.84
C ALA A 392 2.19 5.43 -4.65
N TYR A 393 1.09 5.32 -3.91
CA TYR A 393 0.33 4.08 -3.78
C TYR A 393 -0.31 3.62 -5.09
N GLY A 394 -0.56 2.32 -5.21
CA GLY A 394 -1.26 1.75 -6.36
C GLY A 394 -2.76 1.99 -6.38
N TYR A 395 -3.37 2.28 -5.24
CA TYR A 395 -4.78 2.66 -5.17
C TYR A 395 -4.96 4.12 -5.56
N THR A 396 -5.85 4.39 -6.50
CA THR A 396 -6.08 5.75 -7.01
C THR A 396 -7.38 6.40 -6.53
N ASP A 397 -8.31 5.64 -5.95
CA ASP A 397 -9.48 6.22 -5.30
C ASP A 397 -9.15 6.51 -3.83
N ILE A 398 -9.14 7.79 -3.46
CA ILE A 398 -8.64 8.30 -2.19
C ILE A 398 -9.69 9.20 -1.55
N ARG A 399 -9.91 9.07 -0.25
CA ARG A 399 -10.77 9.97 0.51
C ARG A 399 -10.10 10.44 1.80
N LEU A 400 -10.48 11.63 2.23
CA LEU A 400 -10.06 12.25 3.47
C LEU A 400 -11.07 11.97 4.59
N ILE A 401 -10.58 11.63 5.77
CA ILE A 401 -11.29 11.74 7.05
C ILE A 401 -10.54 12.79 7.86
N LYS A 402 -11.03 14.03 7.82
CA LYS A 402 -10.42 15.17 8.49
C LYS A 402 -10.87 15.21 9.94
N ILE A 403 -9.94 14.95 10.87
CA ILE A 403 -10.22 14.90 12.29
C ILE A 403 -10.24 16.33 12.86
N ILE A 404 -11.37 16.76 13.40
CA ILE A 404 -11.54 18.10 13.96
C ILE A 404 -11.26 18.11 15.46
N GLY A 405 -11.59 17.02 16.13
CA GLY A 405 -11.45 16.85 17.55
C GLY A 405 -12.43 15.83 18.08
N TYR A 406 -12.95 16.05 19.28
CA TYR A 406 -13.89 15.13 19.92
C TYR A 406 -14.93 15.82 20.79
N ASN A 407 -15.99 15.09 21.08
CA ASN A 407 -16.99 15.45 22.10
C ASN A 407 -16.98 14.44 23.23
N ASP A 408 -17.21 14.91 24.46
CA ASP A 408 -17.24 14.09 25.69
C ASP A 408 -18.66 13.68 26.07
N LYS A 409 -19.67 14.37 25.55
CA LYS A 409 -21.12 14.10 25.71
C LYS A 409 -21.89 14.51 24.47
#